data_30b1e82797305df6873157d011e102d1
#
_entry.id   30b1e82797305df6873157d011e102d1
#
_cell.length_a   1.000
_cell.length_b   1.000
_cell.length_c   1.000
_cell.angle_alpha   90.00
_cell.angle_beta   90.00
_cell.angle_gamma   90.00
#
_symmetry.space_group_name_H-M   'P 1'
#
loop_
_entity.id
_entity.type
_entity.pdbx_description
1 polymer ?
#
loop_
_entity_poly.entity_id
_entity_poly.type
_entity_poly.pdbx_seq_one_letter_code
_entity_poly.pdbx_strand_id
1 'polypeptide(L)'
;MKPLMPSPQVMVLGAVITAALASVAHAGPCSSDIDRMQARIDAKLDATATVGRSAPESTDALRHRQPTPGSVGAAEEKLGDISAKRMEAVTQAMARARAADSAGDKSACERALADAEHAIIQ
;
A
#
# COMPACT_ATOMS: atom_id res chain seq x y z
N MET A 1 13.35 54.51 -35.20
CA MET A 1 12.98 53.23 -34.52
C MET A 1 12.80 53.55 -33.04
N LYS A 2 11.56 53.58 -32.54
CA LYS A 2 11.27 53.78 -31.11
C LYS A 2 11.28 52.41 -30.42
N PRO A 3 11.99 52.25 -29.29
CA PRO A 3 11.89 51.01 -28.52
C PRO A 3 10.54 50.95 -27.84
N LEU A 4 9.79 49.84 -28.05
CA LEU A 4 8.59 49.51 -27.31
C LEU A 4 9.02 49.13 -25.88
N MET A 5 8.75 50.02 -24.93
CA MET A 5 8.86 49.67 -23.50
C MET A 5 7.70 48.71 -23.14
N PRO A 6 7.99 47.56 -22.54
CA PRO A 6 6.91 46.70 -22.07
C PRO A 6 6.18 47.37 -20.91
N SER A 7 4.84 47.37 -21.00
CA SER A 7 3.95 47.94 -20.00
C SER A 7 4.09 47.21 -18.66
N PRO A 8 4.15 47.92 -17.53
CA PRO A 8 4.29 47.30 -16.20
C PRO A 8 3.11 46.39 -15.78
N GLN A 9 2.02 46.43 -16.54
CA GLN A 9 0.85 45.58 -16.30
C GLN A 9 1.05 44.10 -16.63
N VAL A 10 2.06 43.75 -17.46
CA VAL A 10 2.31 42.34 -17.82
C VAL A 10 3.13 41.60 -16.75
N MET A 11 3.86 42.32 -15.90
CA MET A 11 4.66 41.71 -14.83
C MET A 11 3.85 41.30 -13.59
N VAL A 12 2.64 41.85 -13.40
CA VAL A 12 1.83 41.54 -12.21
C VAL A 12 1.05 40.24 -12.38
N LEU A 13 0.71 39.83 -13.61
CA LEU A 13 0.01 38.57 -13.84
C LEU A 13 0.87 37.30 -13.68
N GLY A 14 2.19 37.43 -13.82
CA GLY A 14 3.11 36.30 -13.70
C GLY A 14 3.38 35.84 -12.26
N ALA A 15 3.21 36.74 -11.28
CA ALA A 15 3.53 36.47 -9.89
C ALA A 15 2.41 35.76 -9.11
N VAL A 16 1.17 35.80 -9.61
CA VAL A 16 0.02 35.21 -8.92
C VAL A 16 -0.15 33.73 -9.21
N ILE A 17 0.39 33.23 -10.32
CA ILE A 17 0.19 31.81 -10.74
C ILE A 17 1.19 30.87 -10.05
N THR A 18 2.31 31.34 -9.54
CA THR A 18 3.31 30.49 -8.87
C THR A 18 3.02 30.20 -7.39
N ALA A 19 2.12 30.93 -6.76
CA ALA A 19 1.76 30.72 -5.35
C ALA A 19 0.73 29.61 -5.11
N ALA A 20 0.06 29.11 -6.15
CA ALA A 20 -1.03 28.14 -6.01
C ALA A 20 -0.58 26.66 -6.05
N LEU A 21 0.71 26.37 -6.27
CA LEU A 21 1.22 24.99 -6.42
C LEU A 21 2.08 24.51 -5.25
N ALA A 22 2.22 25.28 -4.18
CA ALA A 22 2.76 24.79 -2.93
C ALA A 22 1.64 24.06 -2.14
N SER A 23 1.13 22.96 -2.70
CA SER A 23 0.48 21.94 -1.90
C SER A 23 1.57 21.37 -1.00
N VAL A 24 1.74 21.97 0.17
CA VAL A 24 2.54 21.40 1.25
C VAL A 24 1.88 20.04 1.48
N ALA A 25 2.56 18.96 1.05
CA ALA A 25 2.18 17.62 1.44
C ALA A 25 2.35 17.58 2.97
N HIS A 26 1.31 17.96 3.71
CA HIS A 26 1.27 17.77 5.14
C HIS A 26 1.18 16.26 5.34
N ALA A 27 2.30 15.67 5.78
CA ALA A 27 2.24 14.35 6.39
C ALA A 27 1.20 14.45 7.51
N GLY A 28 0.20 13.61 7.45
CA GLY A 28 -0.85 13.58 8.46
C GLY A 28 -0.32 13.13 9.83
N PRO A 29 -1.13 13.21 10.87
CA PRO A 29 -0.71 12.95 12.24
C PRO A 29 -0.27 11.50 12.50
N CYS A 30 -0.55 10.56 11.59
CA CYS A 30 -0.15 9.16 11.73
C CYS A 30 0.52 8.57 10.47
N SER A 31 0.97 9.40 9.55
CA SER A 31 1.61 8.93 8.31
C SER A 31 2.81 8.00 8.56
N SER A 32 3.64 8.28 9.56
CA SER A 32 4.75 7.39 9.95
C SER A 32 4.30 6.01 10.45
N ASP A 33 3.12 5.94 11.07
CA ASP A 33 2.57 4.68 11.55
C ASP A 33 1.96 3.86 10.40
N ILE A 34 1.37 4.56 9.41
CA ILE A 34 0.92 3.95 8.15
C ILE A 34 2.10 3.32 7.41
N ASP A 35 3.21 4.04 7.25
CA ASP A 35 4.42 3.53 6.57
C ASP A 35 4.98 2.30 7.30
N ARG A 36 5.00 2.34 8.63
CA ARG A 36 5.47 1.22 9.46
C ARG A 36 4.55 0.00 9.33
N MET A 37 3.25 0.22 9.28
CA MET A 37 2.28 -0.85 9.05
C MET A 37 2.43 -1.45 7.65
N GLN A 38 2.62 -0.63 6.62
CA GLN A 38 2.87 -1.09 5.26
C GLN A 38 4.11 -2.00 5.20
N ALA A 39 5.22 -1.58 5.81
CA ALA A 39 6.44 -2.40 5.88
C ALA A 39 6.23 -3.76 6.58
N ARG A 40 5.37 -3.81 7.61
CA ARG A 40 5.00 -5.08 8.28
C ARG A 40 4.18 -5.99 7.38
N ILE A 41 3.24 -5.41 6.62
CA ILE A 41 2.43 -6.16 5.64
C ILE A 41 3.35 -6.79 4.60
N ASP A 42 4.25 -5.99 4.01
CA ASP A 42 5.17 -6.44 2.98
C ASP A 42 6.09 -7.55 3.51
N ALA A 43 6.66 -7.38 4.69
CA ALA A 43 7.49 -8.41 5.34
C ALA A 43 6.72 -9.72 5.60
N LYS A 44 5.43 -9.64 5.96
CA LYS A 44 4.59 -10.83 6.15
C LYS A 44 4.31 -11.55 4.84
N LEU A 45 4.03 -10.80 3.77
CA LEU A 45 3.82 -11.34 2.43
C LEU A 45 5.10 -12.01 1.90
N ASP A 46 6.25 -11.39 2.07
CA ASP A 46 7.54 -11.94 1.68
C ASP A 46 7.85 -13.24 2.43
N ALA A 47 7.62 -13.25 3.75
CA ALA A 47 7.80 -14.45 4.56
C ALA A 47 6.88 -15.59 4.10
N THR A 48 5.63 -15.30 3.74
CA THR A 48 4.68 -16.28 3.23
C THR A 48 5.10 -16.79 1.86
N ALA A 49 5.56 -15.90 0.98
CA ALA A 49 6.05 -16.27 -0.36
C ALA A 49 7.33 -17.13 -0.31
N THR A 50 8.20 -16.92 0.68
CA THR A 50 9.42 -17.73 0.86
C THR A 50 9.12 -19.12 1.40
N VAL A 51 8.13 -19.27 2.27
CA VAL A 51 7.69 -20.59 2.77
C VAL A 51 6.97 -21.39 1.68
N GLY A 52 6.26 -20.71 0.77
CA GLY A 52 5.61 -21.33 -0.39
C GLY A 52 6.57 -21.76 -1.51
N ARG A 53 7.81 -21.30 -1.50
CA ARG A 53 8.87 -21.84 -2.39
C ARG A 53 9.37 -23.14 -1.80
N SER A 54 8.69 -24.23 -2.16
CA SER A 54 9.10 -25.58 -1.82
C SER A 54 10.56 -25.85 -2.18
N ALA A 55 11.19 -26.74 -1.40
CA ALA A 55 12.44 -27.38 -1.76
C ALA A 55 12.43 -27.84 -3.23
N PRO A 56 13.58 -27.84 -3.93
CA PRO A 56 13.65 -28.24 -5.33
C PRO A 56 12.92 -29.56 -5.52
N GLU A 57 11.93 -29.55 -6.42
CA GLU A 57 11.13 -30.72 -6.74
C GLU A 57 12.05 -31.86 -7.16
N SER A 58 11.83 -33.05 -6.60
CA SER A 58 12.52 -34.24 -7.04
C SER A 58 12.15 -34.53 -8.51
N THR A 59 13.11 -35.00 -9.30
CA THR A 59 12.90 -35.34 -10.71
C THR A 59 11.77 -36.34 -10.95
N ASP A 60 11.37 -37.11 -9.94
CA ASP A 60 10.22 -38.00 -9.97
C ASP A 60 8.89 -37.27 -9.83
N ALA A 61 8.83 -36.18 -9.07
CA ALA A 61 7.64 -35.34 -8.96
C ALA A 61 7.31 -34.66 -10.29
N LEU A 62 8.34 -34.24 -11.04
CA LEU A 62 8.19 -33.62 -12.35
C LEU A 62 7.70 -34.59 -13.44
N ARG A 63 7.97 -35.89 -13.31
CA ARG A 63 7.65 -36.88 -14.35
C ARG A 63 6.26 -37.52 -14.22
N HIS A 64 5.68 -37.56 -13.03
CA HIS A 64 4.49 -38.36 -12.75
C HIS A 64 3.29 -37.64 -12.14
N ARG A 65 3.38 -36.33 -11.85
CA ARG A 65 2.28 -35.58 -11.25
C ARG A 65 2.09 -34.23 -11.92
N GLN A 66 1.28 -34.17 -12.93
CA GLN A 66 0.64 -32.90 -13.27
C GLN A 66 -0.19 -32.43 -12.06
N PRO A 67 -0.02 -31.19 -11.59
CA PRO A 67 -0.88 -30.65 -10.54
C PRO A 67 -2.34 -30.73 -10.99
N THR A 68 -3.15 -31.46 -10.23
CA THR A 68 -4.59 -31.45 -10.46
C THR A 68 -5.19 -30.24 -9.75
N PRO A 69 -6.34 -29.70 -10.21
CA PRO A 69 -7.02 -28.61 -9.52
C PRO A 69 -7.25 -28.90 -8.03
N GLY A 70 -7.51 -30.18 -7.68
CA GLY A 70 -7.66 -30.60 -6.29
C GLY A 70 -6.37 -30.58 -5.47
N SER A 71 -5.21 -30.90 -6.08
CA SER A 71 -3.92 -30.82 -5.38
C SER A 71 -3.43 -29.39 -5.21
N VAL A 72 -3.76 -28.51 -6.15
CA VAL A 72 -3.50 -27.07 -6.03
C VAL A 72 -4.36 -26.49 -4.92
N GLY A 73 -5.66 -26.76 -4.88
CA GLY A 73 -6.56 -26.28 -3.83
C GLY A 73 -6.16 -26.77 -2.43
N ALA A 74 -5.73 -28.04 -2.31
CA ALA A 74 -5.26 -28.57 -1.03
C ALA A 74 -3.89 -28.00 -0.60
N ALA A 75 -3.05 -27.57 -1.55
CA ALA A 75 -1.81 -26.88 -1.26
C ALA A 75 -2.08 -25.43 -0.83
N GLU A 76 -3.00 -24.77 -1.46
CA GLU A 76 -3.46 -23.42 -1.09
C GLU A 76 -4.08 -23.42 0.33
N GLU A 77 -4.86 -24.41 0.68
CA GLU A 77 -5.40 -24.58 2.05
C GLU A 77 -4.31 -24.81 3.10
N LYS A 78 -3.26 -25.57 2.75
CA LYS A 78 -2.16 -25.90 3.67
C LYS A 78 -1.13 -24.79 3.83
N LEU A 79 -0.98 -23.91 2.85
CA LEU A 79 -0.03 -22.78 2.89
C LEU A 79 -0.44 -21.68 3.87
N GLY A 80 -1.53 -21.89 4.63
CA GLY A 80 -2.00 -20.90 5.60
C GLY A 80 -2.23 -19.56 4.93
N ASP A 81 -2.86 -19.64 3.79
CA ASP A 81 -3.17 -18.53 2.93
C ASP A 81 -3.65 -17.36 3.78
N ILE A 82 -2.97 -16.21 3.63
CA ILE A 82 -3.65 -14.97 3.95
C ILE A 82 -4.83 -14.94 2.99
N SER A 83 -5.96 -15.49 3.43
CA SER A 83 -7.11 -15.71 2.56
C SER A 83 -7.43 -14.38 1.84
N ALA A 84 -7.91 -14.44 0.60
CA ALA A 84 -8.29 -13.26 -0.16
C ALA A 84 -9.16 -12.31 0.69
N LYS A 85 -10.03 -12.89 1.54
CA LYS A 85 -10.84 -12.16 2.51
C LYS A 85 -10.01 -11.41 3.56
N ARG A 86 -8.92 -11.98 4.02
CA ARG A 86 -8.01 -11.34 4.99
C ARG A 86 -7.22 -10.21 4.36
N MET A 87 -6.72 -10.40 3.13
CA MET A 87 -6.07 -9.35 2.35
C MET A 87 -7.01 -8.20 2.05
N GLU A 88 -8.27 -8.49 1.74
CA GLU A 88 -9.30 -7.47 1.57
C GLU A 88 -9.51 -6.66 2.87
N ALA A 89 -9.61 -7.31 4.02
CA ALA A 89 -9.75 -6.65 5.31
C ALA A 89 -8.56 -5.72 5.62
N VAL A 90 -7.33 -6.17 5.36
CA VAL A 90 -6.11 -5.36 5.50
C VAL A 90 -6.16 -4.15 4.57
N THR A 91 -6.50 -4.35 3.30
CA THR A 91 -6.56 -3.28 2.30
C THR A 91 -7.59 -2.22 2.69
N GLN A 92 -8.77 -2.63 3.14
CA GLN A 92 -9.82 -1.72 3.60
C GLN A 92 -9.39 -0.96 4.87
N ALA A 93 -8.76 -1.63 5.82
CA ALA A 93 -8.26 -0.99 7.03
C ALA A 93 -7.18 0.07 6.71
N MET A 94 -6.22 -0.25 5.83
CA MET A 94 -5.20 0.69 5.39
C MET A 94 -5.80 1.88 4.61
N ALA A 95 -6.84 1.67 3.81
CA ALA A 95 -7.55 2.74 3.13
C ALA A 95 -8.22 3.70 4.13
N ARG A 96 -8.87 3.16 5.18
CA ARG A 96 -9.45 3.97 6.27
C ARG A 96 -8.38 4.75 7.02
N ALA A 97 -7.23 4.13 7.32
CA ALA A 97 -6.13 4.81 7.99
C ALA A 97 -5.62 6.02 7.19
N ARG A 98 -5.42 5.86 5.88
CA ARG A 98 -4.99 6.96 5.00
C ARG A 98 -6.05 8.07 4.90
N ALA A 99 -7.32 7.71 4.82
CA ALA A 99 -8.41 8.68 4.80
C ALA A 99 -8.48 9.49 6.11
N ALA A 100 -8.35 8.83 7.25
CA ALA A 100 -8.31 9.48 8.56
C ALA A 100 -7.07 10.37 8.73
N ASP A 101 -5.90 9.92 8.25
CA ASP A 101 -4.67 10.70 8.26
C ASP A 101 -4.81 11.99 7.44
N SER A 102 -5.38 11.89 6.24
CA SER A 102 -5.67 13.03 5.38
C SER A 102 -6.67 14.01 5.99
N ALA A 103 -7.61 13.50 6.80
CA ALA A 103 -8.58 14.30 7.53
C ALA A 103 -8.01 14.90 8.85
N GLY A 104 -6.78 14.55 9.24
CA GLY A 104 -6.19 14.97 10.50
C GLY A 104 -6.77 14.26 11.74
N ASP A 105 -7.54 13.19 11.55
CA ASP A 105 -8.14 12.41 12.64
C ASP A 105 -7.18 11.28 13.06
N LYS A 106 -6.29 11.62 14.00
CA LYS A 106 -5.31 10.69 14.56
C LYS A 106 -5.99 9.47 15.19
N SER A 107 -7.07 9.67 15.92
CA SER A 107 -7.72 8.58 16.67
C SER A 107 -8.40 7.57 15.73
N ALA A 108 -9.02 8.03 14.65
CA ALA A 108 -9.59 7.16 13.63
C ALA A 108 -8.49 6.42 12.87
N CYS A 109 -7.36 7.08 12.59
CA CYS A 109 -6.21 6.45 11.95
C CYS A 109 -5.63 5.33 12.82
N GLU A 110 -5.38 5.57 14.10
CA GLU A 110 -4.86 4.56 15.03
C GLU A 110 -5.79 3.34 15.15
N ARG A 111 -7.10 3.55 15.20
CA ARG A 111 -8.08 2.45 15.20
C ARG A 111 -8.00 1.63 13.89
N ALA A 112 -7.93 2.30 12.76
CA ALA A 112 -7.85 1.61 11.48
C ALA A 112 -6.53 0.82 11.33
N LEU A 113 -5.41 1.31 11.86
CA LEU A 113 -4.15 0.58 11.91
C LEU A 113 -4.23 -0.65 12.84
N ALA A 114 -4.91 -0.54 13.98
CA ALA A 114 -5.15 -1.69 14.85
C ALA A 114 -5.99 -2.78 14.16
N ASP A 115 -7.01 -2.38 13.37
CA ASP A 115 -7.80 -3.32 12.55
C ASP A 115 -6.91 -4.02 11.52
N ALA A 116 -6.00 -3.29 10.85
CA ALA A 116 -5.06 -3.87 9.89
C ALA A 116 -4.12 -4.88 10.55
N GLU A 117 -3.57 -4.53 11.72
CA GLU A 117 -2.69 -5.42 12.49
C GLU A 117 -3.41 -6.70 12.91
N HIS A 118 -4.63 -6.58 13.41
CA HIS A 118 -5.45 -7.73 13.80
C HIS A 118 -5.74 -8.65 12.61
N ALA A 119 -6.04 -8.09 11.45
CA ALA A 119 -6.29 -8.87 10.24
C ALA A 119 -5.05 -9.63 9.73
N ILE A 120 -3.84 -9.13 9.97
CA ILE A 120 -2.58 -9.80 9.56
C ILE A 120 -2.22 -10.95 10.50
N ILE A 121 -2.56 -10.86 11.79
CA ILE A 121 -2.12 -11.83 12.81
C ILE A 121 -2.99 -13.08 12.82
N GLN A 122 -4.28 -12.96 12.45
CA GLN A 122 -5.22 -14.08 12.38
C GLN A 122 -4.96 -14.98 11.17
#